data_c6c55d4dcced6f0c5a002033b1581f1c
#
_entry.id   c6c55d4dcced6f0c5a002033b1581f1c
#
_cell.length_a   1.000
_cell.length_b   1.000
_cell.length_c   1.000
_cell.angle_alpha   90.00
_cell.angle_beta   90.00
_cell.angle_gamma   90.00
#
_symmetry.space_group_name_H-M   'P 1'
#
loop_
_entity.id
_entity.type
_entity.pdbx_description
1 polymer ?
#
loop_
_entity_poly.entity_id
_entity_poly.type
_entity_poly.pdbx_seq_one_letter_code
_entity_poly.pdbx_strand_id
1 'polypeptide(L)'
;MLVVAVSLIGVGGLARDAGFSIEIAIASTILIWAGPAQVLFFGAVAAKASWAVIALSISISSVRFVPMVVSLLPMLRTRRTKLITLLFAAHFIAVTVWAEGMRRLPGLPRDGRLPYFFGFSFICILGTSLSTAMGYVLVGELPMAWAAGLLFMSPIYFIATLARNARQPLDRYALVLGLLLAPFTETFAPKGLDLVVLGLVGGTSAWFLTRFRHGRAQ
;
A
#
# COMPACT_ATOMS: atom_id res chain seq x y z
N MET A 1 -8.83 6.99 8.99
CA MET A 1 -8.37 8.17 8.23
C MET A 1 -7.08 8.75 8.82
N LEU A 2 -7.05 9.20 10.08
CA LEU A 2 -5.87 9.85 10.68
C LEU A 2 -4.58 9.05 10.50
N VAL A 3 -4.61 7.74 10.73
CA VAL A 3 -3.43 6.87 10.68
C VAL A 3 -2.86 6.73 9.26
N VAL A 4 -3.72 6.68 8.24
CA VAL A 4 -3.29 6.67 6.83
C VAL A 4 -2.73 8.03 6.44
N ALA A 5 -3.35 9.12 6.89
CA ALA A 5 -2.85 10.46 6.65
C ALA A 5 -1.43 10.65 7.21
N VAL A 6 -1.21 10.20 8.44
CA VAL A 6 0.11 10.26 9.09
C VAL A 6 1.17 9.46 8.32
N SER A 7 0.82 8.28 7.78
CA SER A 7 1.76 7.48 6.97
C SER A 7 2.14 8.18 5.66
N LEU A 8 1.25 8.98 5.09
CA LEU A 8 1.50 9.71 3.84
C LEU A 8 2.37 10.96 4.06
N ILE A 9 2.48 11.45 5.29
CA ILE A 9 3.50 12.46 5.65
C ILE A 9 4.90 11.90 5.34
N GLY A 10 5.20 10.67 5.77
CA GLY A 10 6.47 10.03 5.44
C GLY A 10 6.69 9.82 3.93
N VAL A 11 5.64 9.50 3.16
CA VAL A 11 5.71 9.39 1.70
C VAL A 11 6.08 10.73 1.05
N GLY A 12 5.48 11.84 1.52
CA GLY A 12 5.83 13.19 1.05
C GLY A 12 7.31 13.52 1.29
N GLY A 13 7.82 13.18 2.47
CA GLY A 13 9.24 13.32 2.79
C GLY A 13 10.14 12.49 1.89
N LEU A 14 9.79 11.20 1.65
CA LEU A 14 10.52 10.33 0.73
C LEU A 14 10.59 10.88 -0.70
N ALA A 15 9.48 11.45 -1.19
CA ALA A 15 9.44 12.06 -2.51
C ALA A 15 10.42 13.24 -2.62
N ARG A 16 10.50 14.10 -1.58
CA ARG A 16 11.46 15.20 -1.52
C ARG A 16 12.90 14.71 -1.44
N ASP A 17 13.18 13.76 -0.59
CA ASP A 17 14.50 13.16 -0.42
C ASP A 17 15.00 12.49 -1.72
N ALA A 18 14.10 11.87 -2.47
CA ALA A 18 14.36 11.29 -3.78
C ALA A 18 14.51 12.36 -4.91
N GLY A 19 14.41 13.66 -4.60
CA GLY A 19 14.60 14.76 -5.55
C GLY A 19 13.39 15.06 -6.44
N PHE A 20 12.19 14.57 -6.11
CA PHE A 20 10.97 14.89 -6.87
C PHE A 20 10.36 16.23 -6.43
N SER A 21 9.64 16.87 -7.35
CA SER A 21 8.85 18.07 -7.02
C SER A 21 7.58 17.73 -6.23
N ILE A 22 7.01 18.73 -5.55
CA ILE A 22 5.80 18.56 -4.74
C ILE A 22 4.59 18.13 -5.60
N GLU A 23 4.53 18.60 -6.84
CA GLU A 23 3.46 18.24 -7.77
C GLU A 23 3.52 16.75 -8.11
N ILE A 24 4.72 16.20 -8.32
CA ILE A 24 4.91 14.77 -8.59
C ILE A 24 4.57 13.95 -7.34
N ALA A 25 4.94 14.43 -6.14
CA ALA A 25 4.60 13.78 -4.89
C ALA A 25 3.07 13.69 -4.71
N ILE A 26 2.33 14.78 -4.93
CA ILE A 26 0.87 14.83 -4.87
C ILE A 26 0.25 13.96 -5.97
N ALA A 27 0.73 14.09 -7.21
CA ALA A 27 0.25 13.31 -8.34
C ALA A 27 0.42 11.80 -8.09
N SER A 28 1.55 11.38 -7.51
CA SER A 28 1.79 9.98 -7.13
C SER A 28 0.75 9.47 -6.12
N THR A 29 0.33 10.32 -5.17
CA THR A 29 -0.69 9.96 -4.19
C THR A 29 -2.05 9.75 -4.84
N ILE A 30 -2.40 10.56 -5.84
CA ILE A 30 -3.66 10.45 -6.57
C ILE A 30 -3.64 9.24 -7.53
N LEU A 31 -2.53 9.04 -8.26
CA LEU A 31 -2.43 8.05 -9.32
C LEU A 31 -2.11 6.64 -8.80
N ILE A 32 -1.19 6.52 -7.84
CA ILE A 32 -0.81 5.22 -7.29
C ILE A 32 -1.81 4.77 -6.22
N TRP A 33 -2.34 5.70 -5.42
CA TRP A 33 -3.34 5.47 -4.37
C TRP A 33 -3.02 4.30 -3.42
N ALA A 34 -1.74 4.05 -3.18
CA ALA A 34 -1.24 2.95 -2.37
C ALA A 34 0.08 3.34 -1.68
N GLY A 35 0.02 3.71 -0.40
CA GLY A 35 1.19 4.14 0.35
C GLY A 35 2.41 3.20 0.24
N PRO A 36 2.27 1.86 0.44
CA PRO A 36 3.41 0.96 0.23
C PRO A 36 3.98 0.97 -1.18
N ALA A 37 3.14 1.09 -2.21
CA ALA A 37 3.60 1.16 -3.59
C ALA A 37 4.33 2.48 -3.88
N GLN A 38 3.94 3.59 -3.23
CA GLN A 38 4.65 4.87 -3.31
C GLN A 38 6.01 4.79 -2.61
N VAL A 39 6.11 4.16 -1.44
CA VAL A 39 7.39 3.91 -0.76
C VAL A 39 8.31 3.09 -1.65
N LEU A 40 7.81 2.02 -2.27
CA LEU A 40 8.55 1.22 -3.24
C LEU A 40 8.99 2.05 -4.45
N PHE A 41 8.10 2.87 -5.00
CA PHE A 41 8.39 3.74 -6.14
C PHE A 41 9.53 4.70 -5.83
N PHE A 42 9.40 5.53 -4.81
CA PHE A 42 10.41 6.52 -4.46
C PHE A 42 11.72 5.87 -4.01
N GLY A 43 11.66 4.80 -3.21
CA GLY A 43 12.84 4.05 -2.78
C GLY A 43 13.61 3.42 -3.95
N ALA A 44 12.89 2.79 -4.89
CA ALA A 44 13.52 2.18 -6.07
C ALA A 44 14.12 3.22 -7.04
N VAL A 45 13.49 4.39 -7.17
CA VAL A 45 14.03 5.50 -7.96
C VAL A 45 15.29 6.05 -7.28
N ALA A 46 15.27 6.26 -5.96
CA ALA A 46 16.45 6.71 -5.21
C ALA A 46 17.62 5.71 -5.31
N ALA A 47 17.31 4.40 -5.35
CA ALA A 47 18.27 3.32 -5.58
C ALA A 47 18.73 3.21 -7.06
N LYS A 48 18.23 4.08 -7.96
CA LYS A 48 18.54 4.05 -9.41
C LYS A 48 18.19 2.72 -10.08
N ALA A 49 17.15 2.03 -9.62
CA ALA A 49 16.66 0.81 -10.23
C ALA A 49 16.12 1.06 -11.66
N SER A 50 16.15 0.04 -12.51
CA SER A 50 15.58 0.16 -13.85
C SER A 50 14.06 0.31 -13.82
N TRP A 51 13.46 1.01 -14.79
CA TRP A 51 12.02 1.21 -14.88
C TRP A 51 11.24 -0.11 -14.93
N ALA A 52 11.80 -1.13 -15.56
CA ALA A 52 11.19 -2.47 -15.60
C ALA A 52 11.08 -3.09 -14.20
N VAL A 53 12.13 -2.97 -13.38
CA VAL A 53 12.15 -3.45 -12.00
C VAL A 53 11.16 -2.67 -11.13
N ILE A 54 11.12 -1.35 -11.27
CA ILE A 54 10.17 -0.49 -10.55
C ILE A 54 8.73 -0.91 -10.89
N ALA A 55 8.41 -1.05 -12.18
CA ALA A 55 7.09 -1.46 -12.63
C ALA A 55 6.70 -2.85 -12.12
N LEU A 56 7.63 -3.81 -12.16
CA LEU A 56 7.40 -5.17 -11.66
C LEU A 56 7.13 -5.17 -10.15
N SER A 57 7.96 -4.49 -9.37
CA SER A 57 7.81 -4.41 -7.90
C SER A 57 6.48 -3.80 -7.50
N ILE A 58 6.07 -2.69 -8.14
CA ILE A 58 4.79 -2.03 -7.90
C ILE A 58 3.64 -2.95 -8.31
N SER A 59 3.74 -3.63 -9.47
CA SER A 59 2.70 -4.56 -9.96
C SER A 59 2.48 -5.71 -8.98
N ILE A 60 3.56 -6.35 -8.50
CA ILE A 60 3.48 -7.42 -7.51
C ILE A 60 2.86 -6.90 -6.20
N SER A 61 3.30 -5.74 -5.72
CA SER A 61 2.72 -5.11 -4.53
C SER A 61 1.23 -4.82 -4.67
N SER A 62 0.76 -4.57 -5.89
CA SER A 62 -0.64 -4.21 -6.20
C SER A 62 -1.56 -5.43 -6.32
N VAL A 63 -1.05 -6.65 -6.45
CA VAL A 63 -1.86 -7.89 -6.54
C VAL A 63 -2.81 -8.03 -5.35
N ARG A 64 -2.43 -7.56 -4.17
CA ARG A 64 -3.28 -7.55 -2.96
C ARG A 64 -4.60 -6.81 -3.13
N PHE A 65 -4.71 -5.88 -4.08
CA PHE A 65 -5.95 -5.16 -4.35
C PHE A 65 -6.98 -5.99 -5.12
N VAL A 66 -6.56 -7.05 -5.83
CA VAL A 66 -7.46 -7.90 -6.62
C VAL A 66 -8.62 -8.46 -5.77
N PRO A 67 -8.41 -9.12 -4.62
CA PRO A 67 -9.51 -9.62 -3.80
C PRO A 67 -10.40 -8.49 -3.25
N MET A 68 -9.85 -7.30 -2.99
CA MET A 68 -10.62 -6.14 -2.53
C MET A 68 -11.54 -5.62 -3.64
N VAL A 69 -11.03 -5.54 -4.87
CA VAL A 69 -11.79 -5.13 -6.05
C VAL A 69 -12.92 -6.14 -6.33
N VAL A 70 -12.59 -7.44 -6.35
CA VAL A 70 -13.56 -8.52 -6.62
C VAL A 70 -14.67 -8.56 -5.58
N SER A 71 -14.37 -8.27 -4.31
CA SER A 71 -15.37 -8.28 -3.24
C SER A 71 -16.24 -7.02 -3.20
N LEU A 72 -15.69 -5.85 -3.54
CA LEU A 72 -16.40 -4.57 -3.38
C LEU A 72 -17.17 -4.13 -4.65
N LEU A 73 -16.61 -4.30 -5.85
CA LEU A 73 -17.25 -3.85 -7.09
C LEU A 73 -18.66 -4.39 -7.33
N PRO A 74 -18.96 -5.68 -7.05
CA PRO A 74 -20.34 -6.20 -7.18
C PRO A 74 -21.37 -5.45 -6.31
N MET A 75 -20.93 -4.92 -5.16
CA MET A 75 -21.80 -4.17 -4.25
C MET A 75 -22.16 -2.78 -4.79
N LEU A 76 -21.27 -2.20 -5.65
CA LEU A 76 -21.47 -0.90 -6.30
C LEU A 76 -22.26 -1.02 -7.60
N ARG A 77 -22.32 -2.24 -8.16
CA ARG A 77 -22.96 -2.49 -9.45
C ARG A 77 -24.48 -2.46 -9.36
N THR A 78 -25.11 -1.66 -10.21
CA THR A 78 -26.56 -1.67 -10.50
C THR A 78 -26.80 -1.99 -11.97
N ARG A 79 -28.05 -2.20 -12.38
CA ARG A 79 -28.40 -2.43 -13.80
C ARG A 79 -28.04 -1.23 -14.70
N ARG A 80 -27.93 -0.04 -14.15
CA ARG A 80 -27.62 1.21 -14.86
C ARG A 80 -26.14 1.58 -14.80
N THR A 81 -25.34 0.90 -13.99
CA THR A 81 -23.90 1.25 -13.82
C THR A 81 -23.12 0.81 -15.05
N LYS A 82 -22.48 1.76 -15.72
CA LYS A 82 -21.61 1.51 -16.88
C LYS A 82 -20.29 0.87 -16.44
N LEU A 83 -19.70 0.03 -17.30
CA LEU A 83 -18.40 -0.61 -17.03
C LEU A 83 -17.31 0.43 -16.74
N ILE A 84 -17.28 1.52 -17.51
CA ILE A 84 -16.29 2.59 -17.31
C ILE A 84 -16.37 3.20 -15.90
N THR A 85 -17.58 3.34 -15.33
CA THR A 85 -17.76 3.83 -13.96
C THR A 85 -17.22 2.84 -12.95
N LEU A 86 -17.36 1.53 -13.19
CA LEU A 86 -16.79 0.50 -12.32
C LEU A 86 -15.26 0.43 -12.43
N LEU A 87 -14.71 0.59 -13.65
CA LEU A 87 -13.26 0.67 -13.83
C LEU A 87 -12.69 1.90 -13.14
N PHE A 88 -13.36 3.04 -13.25
CA PHE A 88 -12.98 4.24 -12.52
C PHE A 88 -13.11 4.05 -10.99
N ALA A 89 -14.16 3.40 -10.51
CA ALA A 89 -14.32 3.06 -9.09
C ALA A 89 -13.22 2.12 -8.60
N ALA A 90 -12.75 1.16 -9.42
CA ALA A 90 -11.68 0.24 -9.07
C ALA A 90 -10.38 0.96 -8.69
N HIS A 91 -10.06 2.09 -9.32
CA HIS A 91 -8.90 2.93 -9.00
C HIS A 91 -8.94 3.43 -7.55
N PHE A 92 -10.11 3.73 -7.01
CA PHE A 92 -10.28 4.26 -5.66
C PHE A 92 -10.32 3.18 -4.57
N ILE A 93 -10.22 1.89 -4.95
CA ILE A 93 -10.27 0.79 -3.98
C ILE A 93 -8.88 0.62 -3.35
N ALA A 94 -8.69 1.32 -2.24
CA ALA A 94 -7.58 1.11 -1.30
C ALA A 94 -8.11 0.44 -0.03
N VAL A 95 -7.23 -0.05 0.82
CA VAL A 95 -7.58 -0.80 2.06
C VAL A 95 -8.61 -0.05 2.91
N THR A 96 -8.43 1.26 3.11
CA THR A 96 -9.33 2.09 3.92
C THR A 96 -10.72 2.22 3.29
N VAL A 97 -10.76 2.50 1.98
CA VAL A 97 -12.01 2.66 1.22
C VAL A 97 -12.73 1.31 1.11
N TRP A 98 -11.99 0.24 0.90
CA TRP A 98 -12.54 -1.12 0.89
C TRP A 98 -13.15 -1.50 2.25
N ALA A 99 -12.41 -1.31 3.34
CA ALA A 99 -12.89 -1.66 4.68
C ALA A 99 -14.15 -0.87 5.07
N GLU A 100 -14.19 0.43 4.78
CA GLU A 100 -15.37 1.26 5.02
C GLU A 100 -16.53 0.87 4.10
N GLY A 101 -16.25 0.60 2.82
CA GLY A 101 -17.23 0.12 1.86
C GLY A 101 -17.89 -1.19 2.32
N MET A 102 -17.08 -2.20 2.68
CA MET A 102 -17.59 -3.48 3.18
C MET A 102 -18.44 -3.33 4.43
N ARG A 103 -18.14 -2.34 5.27
CA ARG A 103 -18.89 -2.06 6.50
C ARG A 103 -20.19 -1.31 6.25
N ARG A 104 -20.21 -0.31 5.38
CA ARG A 104 -21.33 0.63 5.22
C ARG A 104 -22.27 0.33 4.07
N LEU A 105 -21.73 -0.13 2.93
CA LEU A 105 -22.54 -0.32 1.72
C LEU A 105 -23.68 -1.33 1.89
N PRO A 106 -23.57 -2.43 2.69
CA PRO A 106 -24.71 -3.32 2.89
C PRO A 106 -25.95 -2.64 3.44
N GLY A 107 -25.77 -1.66 4.34
CA GLY A 107 -26.86 -0.90 4.98
C GLY A 107 -27.43 0.23 4.13
N LEU A 108 -26.83 0.55 2.95
CA LEU A 108 -27.30 1.61 2.09
C LEU A 108 -28.19 1.08 0.95
N PRO A 109 -29.20 1.86 0.52
CA PRO A 109 -29.95 1.55 -0.69
C PRO A 109 -29.01 1.51 -1.90
N ARG A 110 -29.30 0.63 -2.87
CA ARG A 110 -28.39 0.38 -4.02
C ARG A 110 -28.00 1.63 -4.78
N ASP A 111 -28.93 2.55 -4.97
CA ASP A 111 -28.69 3.81 -5.71
C ASP A 111 -27.81 4.79 -4.92
N GLY A 112 -27.76 4.70 -3.61
CA GLY A 112 -26.93 5.53 -2.74
C GLY A 112 -25.49 5.01 -2.57
N ARG A 113 -25.19 3.78 -2.97
CA ARG A 113 -23.88 3.15 -2.73
C ARG A 113 -22.74 3.80 -3.51
N LEU A 114 -22.96 4.04 -4.80
CA LEU A 114 -21.96 4.62 -5.67
C LEU A 114 -21.62 6.09 -5.31
N PRO A 115 -22.60 6.98 -5.09
CA PRO A 115 -22.32 8.32 -4.58
C PRO A 115 -21.59 8.33 -3.24
N TYR A 116 -22.01 7.49 -2.29
CA TYR A 116 -21.32 7.34 -1.00
C TYR A 116 -19.86 6.91 -1.18
N PHE A 117 -19.62 5.89 -2.01
CA PHE A 117 -18.29 5.38 -2.29
C PHE A 117 -17.36 6.46 -2.85
N PHE A 118 -17.81 7.18 -3.88
CA PHE A 118 -17.00 8.25 -4.45
C PHE A 118 -16.78 9.41 -3.49
N GLY A 119 -17.82 9.85 -2.78
CA GLY A 119 -17.70 10.92 -1.78
C GLY A 119 -16.67 10.59 -0.71
N PHE A 120 -16.73 9.38 -0.15
CA PHE A 120 -15.74 8.92 0.83
C PHE A 120 -14.33 8.81 0.22
N SER A 121 -14.20 8.28 -1.00
CA SER A 121 -12.93 8.15 -1.70
C SER A 121 -12.28 9.51 -1.96
N PHE A 122 -13.05 10.50 -2.42
CA PHE A 122 -12.54 11.86 -2.66
C PHE A 122 -12.05 12.54 -1.39
N ILE A 123 -12.78 12.39 -0.28
CA ILE A 123 -12.32 12.90 1.02
C ILE A 123 -11.02 12.22 1.44
N CYS A 124 -10.90 10.92 1.22
CA CYS A 124 -9.68 10.18 1.50
C CYS A 124 -8.50 10.67 0.66
N ILE A 125 -8.68 10.84 -0.66
CA ILE A 125 -7.63 11.34 -1.57
C ILE A 125 -7.21 12.75 -1.18
N LEU A 126 -8.16 13.64 -0.92
CA LEU A 126 -7.86 15.01 -0.53
C LEU A 126 -7.04 15.03 0.76
N GLY A 127 -7.48 14.32 1.80
CA GLY A 127 -6.78 14.26 3.09
C GLY A 127 -5.38 13.66 2.97
N THR A 128 -5.21 12.60 2.18
CA THR A 128 -3.90 11.98 1.96
C THR A 128 -2.98 12.82 1.09
N SER A 129 -3.50 13.51 0.07
CA SER A 129 -2.72 14.46 -0.74
C SER A 129 -2.22 15.64 0.07
N LEU A 130 -3.06 16.19 0.96
CA LEU A 130 -2.64 17.23 1.91
C LEU A 130 -1.55 16.72 2.85
N SER A 131 -1.69 15.49 3.36
CA SER A 131 -0.66 14.88 4.23
C SER A 131 0.67 14.66 3.49
N THR A 132 0.62 14.24 2.22
CA THR A 132 1.81 14.13 1.37
C THR A 132 2.47 15.50 1.16
N ALA A 133 1.68 16.54 0.86
CA ALA A 133 2.19 17.89 0.70
C ALA A 133 2.82 18.43 2.00
N MET A 134 2.16 18.21 3.14
CA MET A 134 2.70 18.56 4.45
C MET A 134 4.02 17.86 4.73
N GLY A 135 4.10 16.55 4.48
CA GLY A 135 5.32 15.76 4.68
C GLY A 135 6.47 16.23 3.79
N TYR A 136 6.16 16.58 2.55
CA TYR A 136 7.13 17.14 1.61
C TYR A 136 7.75 18.46 2.13
N VAL A 137 6.93 19.36 2.62
CA VAL A 137 7.38 20.64 3.18
C VAL A 137 8.13 20.42 4.49
N LEU A 138 7.56 19.66 5.44
CA LEU A 138 8.14 19.45 6.75
C LEU A 138 9.54 18.84 6.70
N VAL A 139 9.77 17.83 5.86
CA VAL A 139 11.10 17.19 5.75
C VAL A 139 12.17 18.19 5.28
N GLY A 140 11.78 19.20 4.49
CA GLY A 140 12.72 20.23 4.05
C GLY A 140 13.04 21.31 5.06
N GLU A 141 12.16 21.55 6.03
CA GLU A 141 12.30 22.62 7.01
C GLU A 141 12.77 22.12 8.39
N LEU A 142 12.68 20.80 8.62
CA LEU A 142 13.03 20.22 9.92
C LEU A 142 14.49 19.85 10.01
N PRO A 143 15.09 19.91 11.23
CA PRO A 143 16.40 19.31 11.49
C PRO A 143 16.45 17.83 11.10
N MET A 144 17.61 17.35 10.64
CA MET A 144 17.81 16.01 10.06
C MET A 144 17.25 14.87 10.92
N ALA A 145 17.36 14.96 12.25
CA ALA A 145 16.83 13.93 13.17
C ALA A 145 15.30 13.82 13.11
N TRP A 146 14.60 14.94 13.03
CA TRP A 146 13.13 14.97 12.92
C TRP A 146 12.65 14.56 11.53
N ALA A 147 13.37 15.01 10.49
CA ALA A 147 13.11 14.59 9.12
C ALA A 147 13.25 13.07 8.96
N ALA A 148 14.33 12.48 9.49
CA ALA A 148 14.53 11.03 9.51
C ALA A 148 13.36 10.31 10.25
N GLY A 149 12.91 10.83 11.39
CA GLY A 149 11.77 10.28 12.11
C GLY A 149 10.49 10.25 11.25
N LEU A 150 10.21 11.31 10.51
CA LEU A 150 9.06 11.37 9.58
C LEU A 150 9.20 10.37 8.43
N LEU A 151 10.39 10.21 7.86
CA LEU A 151 10.65 9.22 6.80
C LEU A 151 10.41 7.79 7.30
N PHE A 152 10.81 7.48 8.52
CA PHE A 152 10.58 6.17 9.13
C PHE A 152 9.13 5.90 9.56
N MET A 153 8.28 6.91 9.66
CA MET A 153 6.86 6.72 10.04
C MET A 153 6.11 5.79 9.06
N SER A 154 6.36 5.92 7.75
CA SER A 154 5.70 5.07 6.76
C SER A 154 6.06 3.58 6.92
N PRO A 155 7.34 3.16 6.91
CA PRO A 155 7.70 1.76 7.13
C PRO A 155 7.19 1.22 8.47
N ILE A 156 7.35 1.97 9.57
CA ILE A 156 6.87 1.56 10.89
C ILE A 156 5.35 1.35 10.89
N TYR A 157 4.60 2.28 10.31
CA TYR A 157 3.15 2.15 10.18
C TYR A 157 2.75 0.90 9.40
N PHE A 158 3.43 0.61 8.27
CA PHE A 158 3.11 -0.56 7.48
C PHE A 158 3.43 -1.85 8.20
N ILE A 159 4.57 -1.95 8.89
CA ILE A 159 4.93 -3.10 9.71
C ILE A 159 3.88 -3.31 10.81
N ALA A 160 3.53 -2.26 11.55
CA ALA A 160 2.52 -2.33 12.60
C ALA A 160 1.14 -2.74 12.06
N THR A 161 0.75 -2.23 10.89
CA THR A 161 -0.51 -2.59 10.22
C THR A 161 -0.51 -4.04 9.77
N LEU A 162 0.57 -4.52 9.16
CA LEU A 162 0.73 -5.91 8.77
C LEU A 162 0.68 -6.84 9.99
N ALA A 163 1.39 -6.49 11.06
CA ALA A 163 1.39 -7.26 12.30
C ALA A 163 -0.01 -7.36 12.94
N ARG A 164 -0.78 -6.26 12.94
CA ARG A 164 -2.18 -6.26 13.44
C ARG A 164 -3.13 -7.08 12.59
N ASN A 165 -2.91 -7.13 11.28
CA ASN A 165 -3.76 -7.86 10.33
C ASN A 165 -3.33 -9.32 10.14
N ALA A 166 -2.15 -9.72 10.62
CA ALA A 166 -1.64 -11.08 10.58
C ALA A 166 -2.41 -12.00 11.54
N ARG A 167 -3.62 -12.41 11.13
CA ARG A 167 -4.52 -13.25 11.95
C ARG A 167 -4.22 -14.73 11.80
N GLN A 168 -3.83 -15.16 10.61
CA GLN A 168 -3.49 -16.55 10.32
C GLN A 168 -2.02 -16.85 10.64
N PRO A 169 -1.68 -18.09 11.02
CA PRO A 169 -0.29 -18.49 11.24
C PRO A 169 0.60 -18.21 10.02
N LEU A 170 0.06 -18.43 8.81
CA LEU A 170 0.74 -18.12 7.54
C LEU A 170 1.18 -16.66 7.46
N ASP A 171 0.27 -15.72 7.81
CA ASP A 171 0.56 -14.28 7.75
C ASP A 171 1.69 -13.91 8.70
N ARG A 172 1.70 -14.49 9.91
CA ARG A 172 2.74 -14.25 10.92
C ARG A 172 4.09 -14.81 10.49
N TYR A 173 4.13 -16.03 9.93
CA TYR A 173 5.36 -16.60 9.39
C TYR A 173 5.89 -15.79 8.22
N ALA A 174 5.01 -15.37 7.29
CA ALA A 174 5.41 -14.54 6.16
C ALA A 174 5.99 -13.19 6.62
N LEU A 175 5.38 -12.55 7.64
CA LEU A 175 5.87 -11.30 8.19
C LEU A 175 7.25 -11.48 8.86
N VAL A 176 7.41 -12.48 9.72
CA VAL A 176 8.67 -12.75 10.42
C VAL A 176 9.78 -13.13 9.45
N LEU A 177 9.49 -14.04 8.51
CA LEU A 177 10.46 -14.44 7.49
C LEU A 177 10.84 -13.28 6.57
N GLY A 178 9.85 -12.44 6.18
CA GLY A 178 10.13 -11.24 5.39
C GLY A 178 11.10 -10.30 6.10
N LEU A 179 10.89 -10.03 7.39
CA LEU A 179 11.78 -9.17 8.18
C LEU A 179 13.18 -9.78 8.37
N LEU A 180 13.26 -11.09 8.62
CA LEU A 180 14.54 -11.78 8.84
C LEU A 180 15.34 -11.96 7.55
N LEU A 181 14.68 -12.20 6.41
CA LEU A 181 15.34 -12.43 5.13
C LEU A 181 15.72 -11.13 4.41
N ALA A 182 15.07 -9.99 4.75
CA ALA A 182 15.32 -8.72 4.08
C ALA A 182 16.81 -8.33 3.99
N PRO A 183 17.62 -8.35 5.08
CA PRO A 183 19.03 -8.00 5.00
C PRO A 183 19.86 -8.96 4.14
N PHE A 184 19.45 -10.23 4.05
CA PHE A 184 20.13 -11.23 3.21
C PHE A 184 19.80 -11.03 1.73
N THR A 185 18.54 -10.74 1.40
CA THR A 185 18.16 -10.50 0.00
C THR A 185 18.79 -9.24 -0.55
N GLU A 186 18.97 -8.19 0.25
CA GLU A 186 19.68 -6.99 -0.14
C GLU A 186 21.15 -7.28 -0.54
N THR A 187 21.78 -8.26 0.13
CA THR A 187 23.18 -8.62 -0.12
C THR A 187 23.35 -9.59 -1.29
N PHE A 188 22.44 -10.57 -1.46
CA PHE A 188 22.61 -11.68 -2.40
C PHE A 188 21.73 -11.60 -3.65
N ALA A 189 20.63 -10.84 -3.61
CA ALA A 189 19.76 -10.71 -4.77
C ALA A 189 20.31 -9.67 -5.78
N PRO A 190 20.02 -9.83 -7.08
CA PRO A 190 20.33 -8.80 -8.06
C PRO A 190 19.68 -7.47 -7.67
N LYS A 191 20.41 -6.35 -7.80
CA LYS A 191 19.91 -5.01 -7.45
C LYS A 191 18.55 -4.75 -8.09
N GLY A 192 17.55 -4.43 -7.26
CA GLY A 192 16.19 -4.13 -7.66
C GLY A 192 15.25 -5.33 -7.77
N LEU A 193 15.73 -6.58 -7.66
CA LEU A 193 14.90 -7.79 -7.56
C LEU A 193 14.81 -8.35 -6.13
N ASP A 194 15.48 -7.71 -5.19
CA ASP A 194 15.54 -8.06 -3.77
C ASP A 194 14.15 -8.25 -3.16
N LEU A 195 13.22 -7.33 -3.42
CA LEU A 195 11.83 -7.42 -2.94
C LEU A 195 11.05 -8.57 -3.59
N VAL A 196 11.28 -8.85 -4.87
CA VAL A 196 10.63 -9.96 -5.58
C VAL A 196 11.15 -11.29 -5.02
N VAL A 197 12.48 -11.41 -4.88
CA VAL A 197 13.13 -12.59 -4.30
C VAL A 197 12.67 -12.79 -2.86
N LEU A 198 12.64 -11.72 -2.06
CA LEU A 198 12.15 -11.75 -0.68
C LEU A 198 10.69 -12.23 -0.60
N GLY A 199 9.82 -11.72 -1.46
CA GLY A 199 8.41 -12.10 -1.50
C GLY A 199 8.21 -13.56 -1.90
N LEU A 200 8.94 -14.04 -2.91
CA LEU A 200 8.87 -15.43 -3.36
C LEU A 200 9.46 -16.38 -2.33
N VAL A 201 10.68 -16.14 -1.84
CA VAL A 201 11.35 -17.00 -0.88
C VAL A 201 10.65 -16.98 0.47
N GLY A 202 10.34 -15.78 1.01
CA GLY A 202 9.66 -15.63 2.29
C GLY A 202 8.23 -16.20 2.26
N GLY A 203 7.47 -15.92 1.19
CA GLY A 203 6.10 -16.41 1.02
C GLY A 203 6.02 -17.92 0.85
N THR A 204 6.86 -18.51 0.00
CA THR A 204 6.90 -19.97 -0.19
C THR A 204 7.37 -20.69 1.07
N SER A 205 8.38 -20.16 1.76
CA SER A 205 8.87 -20.73 3.03
C SER A 205 7.80 -20.68 4.12
N ALA A 206 7.06 -19.58 4.24
CA ALA A 206 5.94 -19.45 5.17
C ALA A 206 4.83 -20.48 4.87
N TRP A 207 4.51 -20.67 3.59
CA TRP A 207 3.51 -21.64 3.16
C TRP A 207 3.94 -23.08 3.51
N PHE A 208 5.19 -23.47 3.24
CA PHE A 208 5.73 -24.78 3.60
C PHE A 208 5.68 -25.00 5.12
N LEU A 209 6.14 -24.04 5.92
CA LEU A 209 6.12 -24.14 7.38
C LEU A 209 4.71 -24.34 7.94
N THR A 210 3.72 -23.63 7.38
CA THR A 210 2.32 -23.78 7.80
C THR A 210 1.77 -25.14 7.44
N ARG A 211 2.05 -25.64 6.23
CA ARG A 211 1.57 -26.92 5.76
C ARG A 211 2.14 -28.11 6.55
N PHE A 212 3.43 -28.07 6.86
CA PHE A 212 4.08 -29.12 7.67
C PHE A 212 3.57 -29.17 9.12
N ARG A 213 3.17 -28.03 9.69
CA ARG A 213 2.58 -28.01 11.03
C ARG A 213 1.15 -28.58 11.07
N HIS A 214 0.34 -28.32 10.06
CA HIS A 214 -1.03 -28.86 9.99
C HIS A 214 -1.03 -30.36 9.68
N GLY A 215 -0.04 -30.87 8.93
CA GLY A 215 0.10 -32.31 8.65
C GLY A 215 0.61 -33.16 9.84
N ARG A 216 1.11 -32.52 10.92
CA ARG A 216 1.51 -33.21 12.16
C ARG A 216 0.43 -33.19 13.25
N ALA A 217 -0.68 -32.49 13.02
CA ALA A 217 -1.79 -32.37 13.98
C ALA A 217 -3.02 -33.23 13.60
N GLN A 218 -2.89 -34.05 12.55
CA GLN A 218 -3.79 -35.13 12.18
C GLN A 218 -3.08 -36.47 12.42
#